data_f715df4304c9cc9bbf14f550542ecc0d
#
_entry.id   f715df4304c9cc9bbf14f550542ecc0d
#
_cell.length_a   1.000
_cell.length_b   1.000
_cell.length_c   1.000
_cell.angle_alpha   90.00
_cell.angle_beta   90.00
_cell.angle_gamma   90.00
#
_symmetry.space_group_name_H-M   'P 1'
#
loop_
_entity.id
_entity.type
_entity.pdbx_description
1 polymer ?
#
loop_
_entity_poly.entity_id
_entity_poly.type
_entity_poly.pdbx_seq_one_letter_code
_entity_poly.pdbx_strand_id
1 'polypeptide(L)'
;SFTLEFASKTRHDDSGKFFSFIVGKDGSNDANTTDQANANKYLMFYNSKTAIKGVISNNNWGNEQGSKVTVSGNDNSWADYKIVVDGTNLAVFRNNALIIFKANTGIKMSDLGATTAYIGKSFYSVDEYWNGAMDDIKVYRGADLTMPTAVAISGTGVVNNKLTLIEKDSTKLTATVTPDDAVSKNVTWSSSDESVAKVAADGTVTGVKAGTATITATTELGGVKAELPVTVEPMNAQNAAAADLDAAIAALKVPAAENLPLVAKGTKNGSAITWKSSDEKLITSTNEKYENKTTGADDPYRGAGIINRPAYGDGDSKPVTLTATASYNGGEKVTKTIEVTVKEKTRIAPDTGYAAVTFESDSNGGEKAWVASTEKNDFFTFKTRNNGQAVLTNDADTGGLRDMFVLRSHEGDKYYLIATDLKVSSMGWSQNQVNGSRKVEVYESTDMMNWTRTNGDGNGGITINTPNAGMTWAPEAYWDDDLNAYVVFFSSRMFTDDTRTTPVKNDKTGNSSYAQVRYAITRDFVNFTEPQMWQDTGYSRIDSTVRKIGGYYYRFTKNEQGGAAGDYITTGKSIFLERSKVLTAPVSYTHLTLPTNSRV
;
A
#
# COMPACT_ATOMS: atom_id res chain seq x y z
N SER A 1 -48.83 10.21 3.91
CA SER A 1 -47.48 9.83 4.31
C SER A 1 -47.41 9.67 5.82
N PHE A 2 -46.55 8.80 6.31
CA PHE A 2 -46.41 8.40 7.70
C PHE A 2 -44.95 8.11 8.00
N THR A 3 -44.48 8.57 9.14
CA THR A 3 -43.15 8.25 9.66
C THR A 3 -43.26 7.79 11.11
N LEU A 4 -42.61 6.67 11.44
CA LEU A 4 -42.45 6.12 12.78
C LEU A 4 -40.94 6.06 13.07
N GLU A 5 -40.53 6.66 14.19
CA GLU A 5 -39.15 6.58 14.70
C GLU A 5 -39.16 5.98 16.09
N PHE A 6 -38.16 5.17 16.41
CA PHE A 6 -37.97 4.58 17.73
C PHE A 6 -36.58 4.00 17.88
N ALA A 7 -36.10 3.93 19.12
CA ALA A 7 -34.94 3.11 19.47
C ALA A 7 -35.45 1.73 19.92
N SER A 8 -34.74 0.67 19.56
CA SER A 8 -35.14 -0.69 19.94
C SER A 8 -33.91 -1.61 20.09
N LYS A 9 -34.02 -2.54 21.03
CA LYS A 9 -33.12 -3.68 21.18
C LYS A 9 -33.90 -4.98 21.29
N THR A 10 -33.37 -6.07 20.79
CA THR A 10 -34.04 -7.36 20.77
C THR A 10 -33.20 -8.47 21.37
N ARG A 11 -33.84 -9.43 21.99
CA ARG A 11 -33.30 -10.74 22.39
C ARG A 11 -34.09 -11.87 21.74
N HIS A 12 -34.99 -11.54 20.82
CA HIS A 12 -35.86 -12.50 20.14
C HIS A 12 -35.12 -13.24 19.04
N ASP A 13 -35.23 -14.55 19.04
CA ASP A 13 -34.74 -15.38 17.95
C ASP A 13 -35.65 -15.22 16.72
N ASP A 14 -35.11 -15.53 15.53
CA ASP A 14 -35.84 -15.36 14.29
C ASP A 14 -36.77 -16.54 13.99
N SER A 15 -37.90 -16.62 14.72
CA SER A 15 -38.94 -17.62 14.47
C SER A 15 -39.85 -17.24 13.28
N GLY A 16 -39.85 -15.96 12.90
CA GLY A 16 -40.72 -15.41 11.86
C GLY A 16 -42.19 -15.28 12.24
N LYS A 17 -42.53 -15.58 13.50
CA LYS A 17 -43.91 -15.56 14.06
C LYS A 17 -44.01 -14.62 15.23
N PHE A 18 -43.69 -13.35 15.04
CA PHE A 18 -43.78 -12.29 16.04
C PHE A 18 -43.71 -10.91 15.37
N PHE A 19 -44.12 -9.88 16.08
CA PHE A 19 -43.97 -8.49 15.67
C PHE A 19 -43.41 -7.65 16.80
N SER A 20 -42.42 -6.80 16.49
CA SER A 20 -41.94 -5.80 17.45
C SER A 20 -42.88 -4.60 17.49
N PHE A 21 -43.44 -4.25 16.33
CA PHE A 21 -44.41 -3.18 16.17
C PHE A 21 -45.39 -3.52 15.04
N ILE A 22 -46.68 -3.24 15.25
CA ILE A 22 -47.71 -3.34 14.24
C ILE A 22 -48.75 -2.22 14.40
N VAL A 23 -49.18 -1.67 13.28
CA VAL A 23 -50.29 -0.71 13.23
C VAL A 23 -51.22 -1.06 12.08
N GLY A 24 -52.51 -1.05 12.32
CA GLY A 24 -53.49 -1.39 11.29
C GLY A 24 -54.92 -1.45 11.81
N LYS A 25 -55.76 -2.13 11.06
CA LYS A 25 -57.12 -2.44 11.46
C LYS A 25 -57.13 -3.80 12.15
N ASP A 26 -57.16 -3.80 13.45
CA ASP A 26 -57.37 -5.01 14.25
C ASP A 26 -58.79 -5.49 14.06
N GLY A 27 -58.97 -6.65 13.51
CA GLY A 27 -60.30 -7.27 13.33
C GLY A 27 -60.58 -8.34 14.35
N SER A 28 -59.61 -8.75 15.18
CA SER A 28 -59.83 -9.79 16.18
C SER A 28 -59.64 -9.25 17.57
N ASN A 29 -60.72 -9.09 18.30
CA ASN A 29 -60.65 -8.87 19.74
C ASN A 29 -60.55 -10.18 20.54
N ASP A 30 -60.41 -11.30 19.86
CA ASP A 30 -60.41 -12.59 20.52
C ASP A 30 -59.05 -13.24 20.49
N ALA A 31 -58.40 -13.27 21.64
CA ALA A 31 -57.09 -13.89 21.83
C ALA A 31 -57.06 -15.41 21.53
N ASN A 32 -58.18 -16.01 21.25
CA ASN A 32 -58.34 -17.45 21.03
C ASN A 32 -58.68 -17.83 19.59
N THR A 33 -58.85 -16.87 18.68
CA THR A 33 -59.17 -17.19 17.29
C THR A 33 -57.91 -17.30 16.43
N THR A 34 -57.73 -18.43 15.84
CA THR A 34 -56.74 -18.67 14.76
C THR A 34 -57.19 -18.01 13.45
N ASP A 35 -58.11 -17.10 13.50
CA ASP A 35 -58.74 -16.53 12.32
C ASP A 35 -57.85 -15.49 11.65
N GLN A 36 -57.08 -15.97 10.70
CA GLN A 36 -56.24 -15.14 9.84
C GLN A 36 -57.05 -14.14 8.99
N ALA A 37 -58.37 -14.29 8.94
CA ALA A 37 -59.25 -13.45 8.12
C ALA A 37 -59.37 -12.03 8.67
N ASN A 38 -59.09 -11.79 9.94
CA ASN A 38 -59.29 -10.49 10.59
C ASN A 38 -58.04 -9.60 10.64
N ALA A 39 -56.83 -10.17 10.50
CA ALA A 39 -55.56 -9.40 10.48
C ALA A 39 -55.19 -9.05 9.03
N ASN A 40 -56.02 -8.28 8.34
CA ASN A 40 -55.90 -8.13 6.90
C ASN A 40 -55.07 -6.92 6.47
N LYS A 41 -55.04 -5.87 7.28
CA LYS A 41 -54.48 -4.57 6.83
C LYS A 41 -53.57 -4.01 7.93
N TYR A 42 -52.28 -3.99 7.63
CA TYR A 42 -51.29 -3.52 8.59
C TYR A 42 -50.01 -3.01 7.97
N LEU A 43 -49.31 -2.14 8.70
CA LEU A 43 -47.86 -1.89 8.60
C LEU A 43 -47.21 -2.61 9.78
N MET A 44 -46.25 -3.44 9.53
CA MET A 44 -45.56 -4.25 10.52
C MET A 44 -44.03 -4.11 10.41
N PHE A 45 -43.42 -4.14 11.57
CA PHE A 45 -41.98 -4.23 11.74
C PHE A 45 -41.63 -5.28 12.79
N TYR A 46 -40.61 -6.07 12.52
CA TYR A 46 -39.94 -6.80 13.58
C TYR A 46 -38.41 -6.73 13.45
N ASN A 47 -37.73 -6.83 14.58
CA ASN A 47 -36.29 -7.08 14.67
C ASN A 47 -36.04 -8.32 15.53
N SER A 48 -35.24 -9.23 15.03
CA SER A 48 -34.68 -10.40 15.71
C SER A 48 -33.17 -10.25 15.86
N LYS A 49 -32.51 -11.20 16.51
CA LYS A 49 -31.04 -11.24 16.63
C LYS A 49 -30.35 -11.22 15.28
N THR A 50 -30.95 -11.79 14.23
CA THR A 50 -30.32 -12.03 12.94
C THR A 50 -31.06 -11.42 11.76
N ALA A 51 -32.25 -10.84 11.96
CA ALA A 51 -33.02 -10.29 10.86
C ALA A 51 -33.89 -9.09 11.27
N ILE A 52 -34.21 -8.28 10.26
CA ILE A 52 -35.17 -7.18 10.33
C ILE A 52 -36.16 -7.36 9.18
N LYS A 53 -37.45 -7.20 9.48
CA LYS A 53 -38.53 -7.22 8.46
C LYS A 53 -39.38 -5.97 8.60
N GLY A 54 -39.63 -5.32 7.48
CA GLY A 54 -40.60 -4.22 7.40
C GLY A 54 -41.52 -4.46 6.21
N VAL A 55 -42.81 -4.53 6.45
CA VAL A 55 -43.81 -4.81 5.40
C VAL A 55 -45.11 -4.05 5.66
N ILE A 56 -45.82 -3.77 4.57
CA ILE A 56 -47.19 -3.25 4.59
C ILE A 56 -48.10 -4.25 3.87
N SER A 57 -49.28 -4.48 4.36
CA SER A 57 -50.27 -5.38 3.74
C SER A 57 -51.68 -4.81 3.77
N ASN A 58 -52.44 -5.07 2.76
CA ASN A 58 -53.88 -4.80 2.68
C ASN A 58 -54.72 -6.07 2.61
N ASN A 59 -54.12 -7.24 2.62
CA ASN A 59 -54.81 -8.53 2.58
C ASN A 59 -53.94 -9.64 3.21
N ASN A 60 -53.85 -9.64 4.56
CA ASN A 60 -53.11 -10.57 5.42
C ASN A 60 -51.62 -10.80 5.03
N TRP A 61 -50.99 -11.80 5.64
CA TRP A 61 -49.57 -12.13 5.45
C TRP A 61 -49.25 -12.60 4.01
N GLY A 62 -50.26 -13.09 3.26
CA GLY A 62 -50.07 -13.54 1.89
C GLY A 62 -49.85 -12.40 0.89
N ASN A 63 -50.16 -11.15 1.26
CA ASN A 63 -49.94 -9.97 0.38
C ASN A 63 -49.00 -8.93 1.01
N GLU A 64 -48.08 -9.35 1.87
CA GLU A 64 -47.08 -8.44 2.41
C GLU A 64 -46.17 -7.87 1.37
N GLN A 65 -46.10 -6.54 1.32
CA GLN A 65 -45.20 -5.78 0.44
C GLN A 65 -44.07 -5.15 1.30
N GLY A 66 -42.85 -5.50 1.00
CA GLY A 66 -41.66 -5.11 1.73
C GLY A 66 -40.62 -6.22 1.67
N SER A 67 -39.74 -6.28 2.64
CA SER A 67 -38.73 -7.34 2.69
C SER A 67 -38.24 -7.67 4.11
N LYS A 68 -37.53 -8.78 4.19
CA LYS A 68 -36.75 -9.23 5.32
C LYS A 68 -35.26 -9.16 4.94
N VAL A 69 -34.45 -8.58 5.78
CA VAL A 69 -33.01 -8.48 5.59
C VAL A 69 -32.28 -9.16 6.74
N THR A 70 -31.16 -9.82 6.43
CA THR A 70 -30.27 -10.38 7.44
C THR A 70 -29.39 -9.27 8.03
N VAL A 71 -29.23 -9.27 9.34
CA VAL A 71 -28.39 -8.29 10.05
C VAL A 71 -27.49 -9.00 11.05
N SER A 72 -26.38 -8.37 11.38
CA SER A 72 -25.48 -8.82 12.44
C SER A 72 -25.45 -7.81 13.59
N GLY A 73 -25.05 -8.25 14.79
CA GLY A 73 -24.87 -7.38 15.95
C GLY A 73 -26.18 -6.81 16.51
N ASN A 74 -27.31 -7.50 16.31
CA ASN A 74 -28.64 -7.03 16.75
C ASN A 74 -29.07 -7.60 18.11
N ASP A 75 -28.31 -8.59 18.63
CA ASP A 75 -28.66 -9.21 19.90
C ASP A 75 -28.41 -8.27 21.08
N ASN A 76 -29.49 -7.91 21.80
CA ASN A 76 -29.50 -7.05 22.97
C ASN A 76 -28.77 -5.68 22.80
N SER A 77 -28.61 -5.23 21.56
CA SER A 77 -27.98 -3.96 21.24
C SER A 77 -29.00 -2.94 20.79
N TRP A 78 -28.93 -1.71 21.33
CA TRP A 78 -29.80 -0.63 20.92
C TRP A 78 -29.44 -0.19 19.47
N ALA A 79 -30.48 0.05 18.68
CA ALA A 79 -30.40 0.66 17.36
C ALA A 79 -31.61 1.58 17.14
N ASP A 80 -31.38 2.67 16.42
CA ASP A 80 -32.43 3.60 16.00
C ASP A 80 -33.08 3.08 14.72
N TYR A 81 -34.39 3.12 14.68
CA TYR A 81 -35.18 2.73 13.52
C TYR A 81 -36.08 3.88 13.07
N LYS A 82 -36.16 4.05 11.73
CA LYS A 82 -37.14 4.94 11.11
C LYS A 82 -37.88 4.14 10.02
N ILE A 83 -39.20 4.13 10.10
CA ILE A 83 -40.08 3.50 9.10
C ILE A 83 -40.90 4.60 8.46
N VAL A 84 -40.83 4.67 7.15
CA VAL A 84 -41.54 5.70 6.36
C VAL A 84 -42.42 5.03 5.33
N VAL A 85 -43.69 5.46 5.29
CA VAL A 85 -44.59 5.15 4.19
C VAL A 85 -44.96 6.43 3.47
N ASP A 86 -44.44 6.61 2.27
CA ASP A 86 -44.70 7.78 1.43
C ASP A 86 -45.44 7.39 0.15
N GLY A 87 -46.72 7.80 0.09
CA GLY A 87 -47.61 7.30 -0.93
C GLY A 87 -47.71 5.77 -0.87
N THR A 88 -47.17 5.09 -1.86
CA THR A 88 -47.06 3.62 -1.94
C THR A 88 -45.62 3.12 -1.76
N ASN A 89 -44.71 3.96 -1.29
CA ASN A 89 -43.32 3.56 -1.03
C ASN A 89 -43.14 3.24 0.45
N LEU A 90 -42.46 2.16 0.76
CA LEU A 90 -42.07 1.76 2.11
C LEU A 90 -40.55 1.81 2.26
N ALA A 91 -40.06 2.51 3.26
CA ALA A 91 -38.64 2.54 3.62
C ALA A 91 -38.44 2.21 5.09
N VAL A 92 -37.38 1.44 5.39
CA VAL A 92 -36.94 1.18 6.77
C VAL A 92 -35.46 1.52 6.86
N PHE A 93 -35.13 2.35 7.87
CA PHE A 93 -33.77 2.74 8.20
C PHE A 93 -33.37 2.13 9.54
N ARG A 94 -32.07 1.82 9.67
CA ARG A 94 -31.41 1.46 10.92
C ARG A 94 -30.18 2.33 11.08
N ASN A 95 -30.08 3.05 12.20
CA ASN A 95 -28.97 3.99 12.47
C ASN A 95 -28.73 4.94 11.28
N ASN A 96 -29.80 5.51 10.76
CA ASN A 96 -29.84 6.40 9.58
C ASN A 96 -29.44 5.74 8.23
N ALA A 97 -29.09 4.46 8.18
CA ALA A 97 -28.84 3.75 6.93
C ALA A 97 -30.13 3.10 6.42
N LEU A 98 -30.44 3.30 5.13
CA LEU A 98 -31.56 2.63 4.46
C LEU A 98 -31.26 1.12 4.37
N ILE A 99 -32.12 0.28 4.95
CA ILE A 99 -31.94 -1.17 4.96
C ILE A 99 -33.01 -1.92 4.20
N ILE A 100 -34.21 -1.36 4.12
CA ILE A 100 -35.32 -1.90 3.32
C ILE A 100 -35.93 -0.75 2.52
N PHE A 101 -36.09 -0.95 1.21
CA PHE A 101 -36.89 -0.08 0.38
C PHE A 101 -37.77 -0.91 -0.56
N LYS A 102 -39.04 -0.61 -0.58
CA LYS A 102 -40.01 -1.20 -1.52
C LYS A 102 -40.80 -0.08 -2.19
N ALA A 103 -40.50 0.15 -3.46
CA ALA A 103 -41.28 1.07 -4.28
C ALA A 103 -42.58 0.42 -4.71
N ASN A 104 -43.61 1.24 -4.89
CA ASN A 104 -44.89 0.86 -5.50
C ASN A 104 -45.53 -0.38 -4.86
N THR A 105 -45.61 -0.39 -3.52
CA THR A 105 -46.32 -1.44 -2.77
C THR A 105 -47.79 -1.60 -3.19
N GLY A 106 -48.34 -0.59 -3.86
CA GLY A 106 -49.77 -0.50 -4.17
C GLY A 106 -50.65 -0.16 -2.97
N ILE A 107 -50.06 0.07 -1.79
CA ILE A 107 -50.77 0.24 -0.52
C ILE A 107 -50.33 1.55 0.13
N LYS A 108 -51.27 2.39 0.49
CA LYS A 108 -51.09 3.62 1.28
C LYS A 108 -51.44 3.39 2.76
N MET A 109 -50.88 4.20 3.66
CA MET A 109 -51.30 4.16 5.06
C MET A 109 -52.80 4.37 5.27
N SER A 110 -53.43 5.21 4.43
CA SER A 110 -54.90 5.41 4.44
C SER A 110 -55.71 4.15 4.14
N ASP A 111 -55.15 3.23 3.34
CA ASP A 111 -55.86 2.00 2.93
C ASP A 111 -55.92 0.97 4.04
N LEU A 112 -55.07 1.13 5.07
CA LEU A 112 -55.11 0.24 6.23
C LEU A 112 -56.31 0.45 7.14
N GLY A 113 -56.89 1.65 7.13
CA GLY A 113 -57.98 2.01 8.07
C GLY A 113 -57.58 1.79 9.52
N ALA A 114 -56.30 2.17 9.82
CA ALA A 114 -55.67 1.85 11.10
C ALA A 114 -56.41 2.43 12.30
N THR A 115 -56.77 1.58 13.24
CA THR A 115 -57.46 1.92 14.50
C THR A 115 -56.67 1.45 15.72
N THR A 116 -55.69 0.58 15.52
CA THR A 116 -54.99 -0.11 16.60
C THR A 116 -53.49 -0.20 16.30
N ALA A 117 -52.67 -0.05 17.32
CA ALA A 117 -51.23 -0.31 17.27
C ALA A 117 -50.80 -1.14 18.50
N TYR A 118 -49.91 -2.10 18.26
CA TYR A 118 -49.32 -2.90 19.33
C TYR A 118 -47.79 -2.83 19.27
N ILE A 119 -47.19 -2.87 20.43
CA ILE A 119 -45.75 -3.07 20.64
C ILE A 119 -45.56 -4.46 21.23
N GLY A 120 -44.67 -5.24 20.63
CA GLY A 120 -44.30 -6.57 21.09
C GLY A 120 -45.39 -7.64 20.94
N LYS A 121 -46.50 -7.32 20.29
CA LYS A 121 -47.61 -8.23 20.03
C LYS A 121 -48.04 -8.16 18.56
N SER A 122 -48.38 -9.31 18.02
CA SER A 122 -48.96 -9.45 16.68
C SER A 122 -50.48 -9.27 16.68
N PHE A 123 -51.09 -9.05 15.53
CA PHE A 123 -52.53 -9.22 15.30
C PHE A 123 -52.96 -10.69 15.17
N TYR A 124 -52.01 -11.61 15.01
CA TYR A 124 -52.25 -13.05 14.92
C TYR A 124 -52.11 -13.66 16.33
N SER A 125 -53.14 -14.31 16.81
CA SER A 125 -53.21 -14.88 18.18
C SER A 125 -52.21 -16.01 18.43
N VAL A 126 -51.74 -16.66 17.35
CA VAL A 126 -50.78 -17.78 17.41
C VAL A 126 -49.33 -17.32 17.41
N ASP A 127 -49.08 -16.04 17.19
CA ASP A 127 -47.73 -15.50 17.17
C ASP A 127 -47.18 -15.26 18.57
N GLU A 128 -45.87 -15.43 18.71
CA GLU A 128 -45.15 -15.21 19.97
C GLU A 128 -45.10 -13.72 20.34
N TYR A 129 -44.97 -13.42 21.63
CA TYR A 129 -44.65 -12.07 22.05
C TYR A 129 -43.18 -11.78 21.76
N TRP A 130 -42.93 -10.59 21.23
CA TRP A 130 -41.55 -10.16 20.99
C TRP A 130 -40.80 -9.96 22.31
N ASN A 131 -39.57 -10.46 22.38
CA ASN A 131 -38.67 -10.30 23.52
C ASN A 131 -37.65 -9.19 23.23
N GLY A 132 -37.93 -7.99 23.73
CA GLY A 132 -37.07 -6.83 23.50
C GLY A 132 -37.50 -5.62 24.34
N ALA A 133 -36.88 -4.48 24.04
CA ALA A 133 -37.26 -3.18 24.57
C ALA A 133 -37.32 -2.15 23.45
N MET A 134 -38.23 -1.21 23.58
CA MET A 134 -38.45 -0.10 22.66
C MET A 134 -38.55 1.20 23.43
N ASP A 135 -37.94 2.26 22.95
CA ASP A 135 -37.88 3.58 23.55
C ASP A 135 -37.99 4.69 22.49
N ASP A 136 -38.20 5.92 22.91
CA ASP A 136 -38.24 7.12 22.08
C ASP A 136 -39.21 7.03 20.88
N ILE A 137 -40.39 6.42 21.08
CA ILE A 137 -41.36 6.23 20.00
C ILE A 137 -41.96 7.56 19.57
N LYS A 138 -41.79 7.92 18.31
CA LYS A 138 -42.35 9.14 17.71
C LYS A 138 -43.11 8.80 16.43
N VAL A 139 -44.25 9.39 16.27
CA VAL A 139 -45.09 9.22 15.06
C VAL A 139 -45.35 10.57 14.45
N TYR A 140 -45.05 10.68 13.19
CA TYR A 140 -45.22 11.91 12.41
C TYR A 140 -46.22 11.73 11.27
N ARG A 141 -46.98 12.79 11.01
CA ARG A 141 -47.73 12.91 9.78
C ARG A 141 -46.81 13.52 8.71
N GLY A 142 -46.58 12.84 7.61
CA GLY A 142 -45.69 13.23 6.56
C GLY A 142 -44.62 12.18 6.29
N ALA A 143 -43.94 12.31 5.19
CA ALA A 143 -42.78 11.49 4.82
C ALA A 143 -41.53 12.33 4.92
N ASP A 144 -40.49 11.75 5.50
CA ASP A 144 -39.15 12.31 5.52
C ASP A 144 -38.27 11.47 4.54
N LEU A 145 -38.71 11.46 3.28
CA LEU A 145 -38.01 10.79 2.19
C LEU A 145 -37.70 11.83 1.09
N THR A 146 -36.48 12.36 1.11
CA THR A 146 -36.01 13.16 0.00
C THR A 146 -35.55 12.23 -1.12
N MET A 147 -36.31 12.18 -2.18
CA MET A 147 -36.01 11.31 -3.33
C MET A 147 -34.96 11.94 -4.24
N PRO A 148 -34.10 11.14 -4.89
CA PRO A 148 -33.25 11.64 -5.94
C PRO A 148 -34.04 12.40 -7.03
N THR A 149 -33.60 13.60 -7.38
CA THR A 149 -34.22 14.43 -8.42
C THR A 149 -33.32 14.62 -9.64
N ALA A 150 -32.00 14.47 -9.46
CA ALA A 150 -31.02 14.49 -10.52
C ALA A 150 -29.84 13.58 -10.21
N VAL A 151 -29.13 13.17 -11.25
CA VAL A 151 -27.82 12.52 -11.17
C VAL A 151 -26.92 13.15 -12.23
N ALA A 152 -25.64 13.35 -11.89
CA ALA A 152 -24.64 13.88 -12.82
C ALA A 152 -23.45 12.91 -12.87
N ILE A 153 -22.86 12.75 -14.06
CA ILE A 153 -21.67 11.91 -14.27
C ILE A 153 -20.46 12.82 -14.43
N SER A 154 -19.38 12.52 -13.71
CA SER A 154 -18.10 13.20 -13.80
C SER A 154 -16.96 12.17 -13.75
N GLY A 155 -15.75 12.58 -14.09
CA GLY A 155 -14.55 11.73 -14.02
C GLY A 155 -13.41 12.25 -14.86
N THR A 156 -12.23 11.68 -14.66
CA THR A 156 -11.05 12.04 -15.45
C THR A 156 -11.28 11.74 -16.94
N GLY A 157 -11.03 12.70 -17.80
CA GLY A 157 -11.22 12.60 -19.24
C GLY A 157 -12.62 12.96 -19.73
N VAL A 158 -13.57 13.27 -18.82
CA VAL A 158 -14.88 13.79 -19.21
C VAL A 158 -14.76 15.28 -19.52
N VAL A 159 -14.98 15.63 -20.79
CA VAL A 159 -14.92 17.01 -21.28
C VAL A 159 -16.21 17.31 -22.04
N ASN A 160 -16.89 18.41 -21.71
CA ASN A 160 -18.15 18.82 -22.35
C ASN A 160 -19.21 17.69 -22.39
N ASN A 161 -19.33 16.96 -21.29
CA ASN A 161 -20.23 15.80 -21.13
C ASN A 161 -19.99 14.69 -22.18
N LYS A 162 -18.74 14.46 -22.55
CA LYS A 162 -18.29 13.37 -23.43
C LYS A 162 -17.02 12.75 -22.86
N LEU A 163 -16.82 11.46 -23.12
CA LEU A 163 -15.61 10.73 -22.76
C LEU A 163 -15.02 10.12 -24.03
N THR A 164 -13.72 10.30 -24.23
CA THR A 164 -12.96 9.60 -25.26
C THR A 164 -11.96 8.65 -24.59
N LEU A 165 -11.96 7.40 -24.98
CA LEU A 165 -11.02 6.36 -24.56
C LEU A 165 -10.32 5.77 -25.77
N ILE A 166 -9.13 5.22 -25.58
CA ILE A 166 -8.51 4.30 -26.53
C ILE A 166 -8.92 2.87 -26.18
N GLU A 167 -8.96 1.94 -27.13
CA GLU A 167 -9.18 0.51 -26.85
C GLU A 167 -8.24 0.03 -25.72
N LYS A 168 -8.79 -0.70 -24.74
CA LYS A 168 -8.15 -1.20 -23.50
C LYS A 168 -7.90 -0.14 -22.43
N ASP A 169 -8.13 1.14 -22.70
CA ASP A 169 -8.05 2.17 -21.66
C ASP A 169 -9.24 2.06 -20.71
N SER A 170 -9.02 2.49 -19.48
CA SER A 170 -10.11 2.57 -18.50
C SER A 170 -9.99 3.84 -17.67
N THR A 171 -11.14 4.35 -17.25
CA THR A 171 -11.24 5.50 -16.34
C THR A 171 -12.37 5.27 -15.36
N LYS A 172 -12.27 5.88 -14.18
CA LYS A 172 -13.33 5.82 -13.17
C LYS A 172 -14.25 7.01 -13.31
N LEU A 173 -15.55 6.73 -13.43
CA LEU A 173 -16.60 7.72 -13.37
C LEU A 173 -17.19 7.78 -11.96
N THR A 174 -17.67 8.96 -11.60
CA THR A 174 -18.40 9.22 -10.35
C THR A 174 -19.78 9.75 -10.70
N ALA A 175 -20.81 9.19 -10.08
CA ALA A 175 -22.17 9.69 -10.15
C ALA A 175 -22.47 10.50 -8.90
N THR A 176 -22.90 11.74 -9.08
CA THR A 176 -23.35 12.63 -8.00
C THR A 176 -24.85 12.74 -8.04
N VAL A 177 -25.51 12.28 -7.00
CA VAL A 177 -26.97 12.30 -6.84
C VAL A 177 -27.37 13.56 -6.10
N THR A 178 -28.40 14.24 -6.61
CA THR A 178 -28.98 15.47 -6.03
C THR A 178 -30.44 15.18 -5.62
N PRO A 179 -30.92 15.75 -4.49
CA PRO A 179 -30.22 16.64 -3.57
C PRO A 179 -29.27 15.88 -2.62
N ASP A 180 -28.46 16.62 -1.85
CA ASP A 180 -27.44 16.00 -0.98
C ASP A 180 -28.02 15.19 0.19
N ASP A 181 -29.24 15.49 0.59
CA ASP A 181 -30.01 14.76 1.61
C ASP A 181 -30.90 13.66 1.02
N ALA A 182 -30.69 13.28 -0.25
CA ALA A 182 -31.41 12.14 -0.85
C ALA A 182 -31.19 10.86 -0.03
N VAL A 183 -32.28 10.14 0.20
CA VAL A 183 -32.32 8.94 1.08
C VAL A 183 -31.46 7.78 0.58
N SER A 184 -31.14 7.74 -0.69
CA SER A 184 -30.14 6.86 -1.29
C SER A 184 -29.39 7.61 -2.37
N LYS A 185 -28.07 7.47 -2.36
CA LYS A 185 -27.17 7.96 -3.42
C LYS A 185 -26.66 6.83 -4.30
N ASN A 186 -27.15 5.62 -4.10
CA ASN A 186 -26.74 4.47 -4.87
C ASN A 186 -27.20 4.60 -6.32
N VAL A 187 -26.30 4.23 -7.23
CA VAL A 187 -26.59 4.18 -8.65
C VAL A 187 -26.20 2.81 -9.22
N THR A 188 -26.90 2.44 -10.26
CA THR A 188 -26.50 1.32 -11.13
C THR A 188 -25.96 1.88 -12.43
N TRP A 189 -24.91 1.23 -12.95
CA TRP A 189 -24.29 1.61 -14.21
C TRP A 189 -24.66 0.64 -15.31
N SER A 190 -24.83 1.15 -16.51
CA SER A 190 -25.06 0.34 -17.69
C SER A 190 -24.41 0.96 -18.93
N SER A 191 -24.11 0.14 -19.91
CA SER A 191 -23.63 0.56 -21.22
C SER A 191 -24.68 0.22 -22.29
N SER A 192 -24.82 1.08 -23.28
CA SER A 192 -25.69 0.80 -24.45
C SER A 192 -25.06 -0.25 -25.36
N ASP A 193 -23.73 -0.42 -25.34
CA ASP A 193 -23.00 -1.43 -26.12
C ASP A 193 -21.70 -1.83 -25.36
N GLU A 194 -21.77 -2.98 -24.67
CA GLU A 194 -20.65 -3.53 -23.96
C GLU A 194 -19.53 -4.09 -24.85
N SER A 195 -19.78 -4.28 -26.13
CA SER A 195 -18.75 -4.65 -27.09
C SER A 195 -17.86 -3.47 -27.48
N VAL A 196 -18.35 -2.24 -27.28
CA VAL A 196 -17.61 -0.99 -27.48
C VAL A 196 -17.02 -0.46 -26.17
N ALA A 197 -17.85 -0.30 -25.15
CA ALA A 197 -17.41 0.16 -23.83
C ALA A 197 -18.15 -0.58 -22.72
N LYS A 198 -17.41 -1.14 -21.76
CA LYS A 198 -17.97 -1.79 -20.56
C LYS A 198 -17.91 -0.85 -19.38
N VAL A 199 -18.90 -0.95 -18.50
CA VAL A 199 -18.88 -0.26 -17.21
C VAL A 199 -19.04 -1.27 -16.07
N ALA A 200 -18.18 -1.19 -15.06
CA ALA A 200 -18.28 -1.98 -13.84
C ALA A 200 -19.23 -1.34 -12.83
N ALA A 201 -19.69 -2.12 -11.85
CA ALA A 201 -20.60 -1.65 -10.80
C ALA A 201 -20.02 -0.46 -9.98
N ASP A 202 -18.71 -0.33 -9.91
CA ASP A 202 -18.01 0.76 -9.22
C ASP A 202 -17.86 2.04 -10.07
N GLY A 203 -18.36 2.05 -11.32
CA GLY A 203 -18.27 3.16 -12.26
C GLY A 203 -17.00 3.17 -13.12
N THR A 204 -16.17 2.12 -13.07
CA THR A 204 -15.01 1.99 -13.97
C THR A 204 -15.45 1.64 -15.37
N VAL A 205 -15.18 2.54 -16.33
CA VAL A 205 -15.47 2.35 -17.76
C VAL A 205 -14.21 1.90 -18.48
N THR A 206 -14.33 0.86 -19.29
CA THR A 206 -13.24 0.31 -20.13
C THR A 206 -13.63 0.31 -21.58
N GLY A 207 -12.79 0.91 -22.45
CA GLY A 207 -12.90 0.83 -23.90
C GLY A 207 -12.55 -0.59 -24.39
N VAL A 208 -13.47 -1.24 -25.07
CA VAL A 208 -13.30 -2.63 -25.54
C VAL A 208 -12.90 -2.67 -27.00
N LYS A 209 -13.61 -1.94 -27.85
CA LYS A 209 -13.40 -1.89 -29.29
C LYS A 209 -13.79 -0.50 -29.82
N ALA A 210 -13.11 -0.05 -30.85
CA ALA A 210 -13.40 1.22 -31.50
C ALA A 210 -14.88 1.34 -31.90
N GLY A 211 -15.50 2.48 -31.55
CA GLY A 211 -16.91 2.74 -31.76
C GLY A 211 -17.47 3.79 -30.81
N THR A 212 -18.78 3.85 -30.69
CA THR A 212 -19.47 4.75 -29.76
C THR A 212 -20.44 3.97 -28.89
N ALA A 213 -20.52 4.31 -27.62
CA ALA A 213 -21.50 3.79 -26.68
C ALA A 213 -21.98 4.90 -25.75
N THR A 214 -23.08 4.67 -25.04
CA THR A 214 -23.57 5.57 -24.00
C THR A 214 -23.49 4.86 -22.65
N ILE A 215 -22.79 5.44 -21.69
CA ILE A 215 -22.80 4.99 -20.30
C ILE A 215 -23.90 5.73 -19.54
N THR A 216 -24.74 4.96 -18.86
CA THR A 216 -25.87 5.47 -18.11
C THR A 216 -25.70 5.16 -16.62
N ALA A 217 -25.80 6.17 -15.78
CA ALA A 217 -25.97 6.04 -14.35
C ALA A 217 -27.45 6.18 -14.00
N THR A 218 -28.03 5.20 -13.33
CA THR A 218 -29.45 5.23 -12.92
C THR A 218 -29.50 5.16 -11.40
N THR A 219 -30.18 6.09 -10.74
CA THR A 219 -30.37 6.04 -9.29
C THR A 219 -31.21 4.82 -8.93
N GLU A 220 -30.81 4.10 -7.88
CA GLU A 220 -31.53 2.93 -7.37
C GLU A 220 -32.96 3.29 -6.96
N LEU A 221 -33.11 4.47 -6.35
CA LEU A 221 -34.40 5.02 -6.01
C LEU A 221 -34.79 6.11 -7.02
N GLY A 222 -36.03 6.07 -7.46
CA GLY A 222 -36.59 7.06 -8.40
C GLY A 222 -36.24 6.81 -9.86
N GLY A 223 -35.22 5.99 -10.17
CA GLY A 223 -34.84 5.65 -11.54
C GLY A 223 -34.38 6.86 -12.38
N VAL A 224 -33.86 7.90 -11.72
CA VAL A 224 -33.34 9.10 -12.40
C VAL A 224 -32.04 8.74 -13.13
N LYS A 225 -31.91 9.21 -14.37
CA LYS A 225 -30.82 8.83 -15.27
C LYS A 225 -29.93 10.01 -15.62
N ALA A 226 -28.63 9.74 -15.76
CA ALA A 226 -27.70 10.57 -16.50
C ALA A 226 -26.99 9.72 -17.55
N GLU A 227 -26.72 10.32 -18.68
CA GLU A 227 -26.11 9.67 -19.84
C GLU A 227 -24.81 10.38 -20.22
N LEU A 228 -23.78 9.60 -20.51
CA LEU A 228 -22.49 10.07 -20.96
C LEU A 228 -22.12 9.35 -22.26
N PRO A 229 -22.10 10.07 -23.40
CA PRO A 229 -21.57 9.53 -24.65
C PRO A 229 -20.08 9.20 -24.51
N VAL A 230 -19.70 8.00 -24.93
CA VAL A 230 -18.34 7.49 -24.94
C VAL A 230 -17.93 7.16 -26.36
N THR A 231 -16.80 7.70 -26.79
CA THR A 231 -16.12 7.31 -28.03
C THR A 231 -14.90 6.48 -27.67
N VAL A 232 -14.78 5.29 -28.24
CA VAL A 232 -13.58 4.47 -28.13
C VAL A 232 -12.86 4.55 -29.48
N GLU A 233 -11.64 5.08 -29.44
CA GLU A 233 -10.75 5.15 -30.59
C GLU A 233 -9.96 3.85 -30.74
N PRO A 234 -9.64 3.43 -31.98
CA PRO A 234 -8.88 2.20 -32.18
C PRO A 234 -7.47 2.32 -31.61
N MET A 235 -6.96 1.22 -31.07
CA MET A 235 -5.57 1.09 -30.65
C MET A 235 -4.66 1.01 -31.89
N ASN A 236 -4.34 2.16 -32.47
CA ASN A 236 -3.26 2.24 -33.45
C ASN A 236 -1.92 2.54 -32.78
N ALA A 237 -0.82 2.39 -33.52
CA ALA A 237 0.54 2.58 -32.96
C ALA A 237 0.74 3.99 -32.38
N GLN A 238 0.18 5.01 -33.00
CA GLN A 238 0.29 6.39 -32.56
C GLN A 238 -0.51 6.65 -31.26
N ASN A 239 -1.76 6.15 -31.19
CA ASN A 239 -2.60 6.29 -29.99
C ASN A 239 -2.01 5.51 -28.82
N ALA A 240 -1.50 4.30 -29.04
CA ALA A 240 -0.82 3.51 -28.03
C ALA A 240 0.42 4.24 -27.47
N ALA A 241 1.25 4.79 -28.35
CA ALA A 241 2.45 5.54 -27.96
C ALA A 241 2.07 6.84 -27.20
N ALA A 242 1.05 7.55 -27.65
CA ALA A 242 0.55 8.76 -26.97
C ALA A 242 0.03 8.47 -25.55
N ALA A 243 -0.76 7.41 -25.40
CA ALA A 243 -1.31 7.00 -24.10
C ALA A 243 -0.21 6.57 -23.10
N ASP A 244 0.81 5.88 -23.57
CA ASP A 244 1.97 5.51 -22.74
C ASP A 244 2.80 6.73 -22.33
N LEU A 245 2.97 7.73 -23.21
CA LEU A 245 3.65 8.99 -22.86
C LEU A 245 2.86 9.78 -21.82
N ASP A 246 1.54 9.89 -21.98
CA ASP A 246 0.70 10.59 -21.00
C ASP A 246 0.79 9.96 -19.63
N ALA A 247 0.76 8.64 -19.55
CA ALA A 247 0.93 7.92 -18.30
C ALA A 247 2.33 8.13 -17.70
N ALA A 248 3.38 8.06 -18.51
CA ALA A 248 4.75 8.25 -18.04
C ALA A 248 4.99 9.69 -17.54
N ILE A 249 4.48 10.71 -18.23
CA ILE A 249 4.60 12.10 -17.81
C ILE A 249 3.77 12.39 -16.55
N ALA A 250 2.56 11.85 -16.47
CA ALA A 250 1.69 12.02 -15.31
C ALA A 250 2.26 11.39 -14.01
N ALA A 251 3.16 10.42 -14.15
CA ALA A 251 3.85 9.80 -13.02
C ALA A 251 4.99 10.67 -12.44
N LEU A 252 5.43 11.72 -13.16
CA LEU A 252 6.51 12.58 -12.71
C LEU A 252 6.03 13.53 -11.61
N LYS A 253 6.73 13.55 -10.49
CA LYS A 253 6.51 14.53 -9.42
C LYS A 253 7.29 15.81 -9.73
N VAL A 254 6.60 16.88 -10.06
CA VAL A 254 7.19 18.19 -10.39
C VAL A 254 6.63 19.25 -9.44
N PRO A 255 7.45 20.13 -8.86
CA PRO A 255 8.92 20.22 -8.95
C PRO A 255 9.63 19.01 -8.30
N ALA A 256 10.79 18.62 -8.87
CA ALA A 256 11.50 17.41 -8.49
C ALA A 256 12.37 17.63 -7.24
N ALA A 257 12.07 16.93 -6.17
CA ALA A 257 12.89 16.83 -4.97
C ALA A 257 13.50 15.41 -4.80
N GLU A 258 13.02 14.45 -5.59
CA GLU A 258 13.43 13.05 -5.60
C GLU A 258 13.66 12.60 -7.04
N ASN A 259 14.31 11.45 -7.23
CA ASN A 259 14.51 10.88 -8.56
C ASN A 259 13.18 10.68 -9.30
N LEU A 260 13.20 10.92 -10.60
CA LEU A 260 12.03 10.82 -11.46
C LEU A 260 11.93 9.43 -12.10
N PRO A 261 10.74 8.81 -12.19
CA PRO A 261 10.57 7.51 -12.83
C PRO A 261 10.56 7.64 -14.37
N LEU A 262 11.72 7.88 -15.00
CA LEU A 262 11.86 7.94 -16.45
C LEU A 262 11.84 6.52 -17.03
N VAL A 263 10.66 5.93 -17.17
CA VAL A 263 10.50 4.55 -17.64
C VAL A 263 10.90 4.40 -19.10
N ALA A 264 11.56 3.28 -19.43
CA ALA A 264 11.91 2.93 -20.82
C ALA A 264 10.80 2.20 -21.57
N LYS A 265 9.74 1.78 -20.85
CA LYS A 265 8.60 1.05 -21.41
C LYS A 265 7.30 1.59 -20.83
N GLY A 266 6.35 1.89 -21.70
CA GLY A 266 5.02 2.35 -21.31
C GLY A 266 4.25 1.29 -20.53
N THR A 267 3.53 1.72 -19.50
CA THR A 267 2.81 0.83 -18.58
C THR A 267 1.44 0.39 -19.10
N LYS A 268 0.85 1.15 -20.04
CA LYS A 268 -0.48 0.85 -20.60
C LYS A 268 -0.41 -0.10 -21.78
N ASN A 269 0.43 0.19 -22.77
CA ASN A 269 0.48 -0.55 -24.04
C ASN A 269 1.85 -1.20 -24.31
N GLY A 270 2.87 -0.83 -23.52
CA GLY A 270 4.20 -1.38 -23.65
C GLY A 270 5.05 -0.71 -24.74
N SER A 271 4.73 0.52 -25.14
CA SER A 271 5.53 1.32 -26.09
C SER A 271 6.96 1.49 -25.57
N ALA A 272 7.92 1.41 -26.46
CA ALA A 272 9.29 1.78 -26.12
C ALA A 272 9.36 3.32 -25.93
N ILE A 273 9.88 3.77 -24.79
CA ILE A 273 10.00 5.19 -24.44
C ILE A 273 11.47 5.55 -24.30
N THR A 274 11.87 6.66 -24.90
CA THR A 274 13.19 7.26 -24.73
C THR A 274 13.02 8.66 -24.19
N TRP A 275 13.97 9.06 -23.34
CA TRP A 275 14.01 10.37 -22.74
C TRP A 275 15.26 11.14 -23.18
N LYS A 276 15.15 12.46 -23.19
CA LYS A 276 16.26 13.38 -23.39
C LYS A 276 16.11 14.54 -22.43
N SER A 277 17.15 14.84 -21.69
CA SER A 277 17.23 15.99 -20.81
C SER A 277 17.93 17.15 -21.52
N SER A 278 17.49 18.39 -21.29
CA SER A 278 18.21 19.57 -21.72
C SER A 278 19.42 19.87 -20.83
N ASP A 279 19.49 19.29 -19.64
CA ASP A 279 20.61 19.37 -18.71
C ASP A 279 20.82 18.04 -18.00
N GLU A 280 21.72 17.22 -18.56
CA GLU A 280 22.10 15.89 -18.02
C GLU A 280 22.82 15.97 -16.67
N LYS A 281 23.34 17.15 -16.29
CA LYS A 281 23.97 17.33 -14.97
C LYS A 281 22.94 17.48 -13.87
N LEU A 282 21.79 18.03 -14.19
CA LEU A 282 20.69 18.19 -13.24
C LEU A 282 19.75 17.00 -13.23
N ILE A 283 19.36 16.49 -14.41
CA ILE A 283 18.48 15.33 -14.56
C ILE A 283 19.04 14.40 -15.61
N THR A 284 19.40 13.18 -15.23
CA THR A 284 19.90 12.19 -16.20
C THR A 284 18.75 11.63 -17.02
N SER A 285 18.93 11.50 -18.34
CA SER A 285 17.92 10.88 -19.21
C SER A 285 18.29 9.49 -19.71
N THR A 286 19.51 9.04 -19.43
CA THR A 286 20.00 7.70 -19.78
C THR A 286 20.48 6.94 -18.55
N ASN A 287 20.47 5.61 -18.63
CA ASN A 287 21.04 4.78 -17.59
C ASN A 287 22.56 4.90 -17.58
N GLU A 288 23.11 5.09 -16.40
CA GLU A 288 24.55 4.93 -16.16
C GLU A 288 24.84 3.45 -15.87
N LYS A 289 26.01 3.00 -16.30
CA LYS A 289 26.42 1.61 -16.19
C LYS A 289 27.72 1.48 -15.42
N TYR A 290 27.84 0.37 -14.73
CA TYR A 290 29.06 -0.01 -14.04
C TYR A 290 29.56 -1.34 -14.62
N GLU A 291 30.79 -1.36 -15.10
CA GLU A 291 31.39 -2.58 -15.63
C GLU A 291 31.59 -3.62 -14.53
N ASN A 292 30.90 -4.73 -14.65
CA ASN A 292 31.10 -5.86 -13.75
C ASN A 292 32.47 -6.50 -14.03
N LYS A 293 33.37 -6.41 -13.07
CA LYS A 293 34.77 -6.87 -13.21
C LYS A 293 34.90 -8.40 -13.35
N THR A 294 33.84 -9.14 -12.98
CA THR A 294 33.79 -10.59 -13.09
C THR A 294 33.27 -11.06 -14.45
N THR A 295 32.23 -10.42 -14.96
CA THR A 295 31.53 -10.83 -16.18
C THR A 295 31.91 -9.98 -17.38
N GLY A 296 32.49 -8.80 -17.18
CA GLY A 296 32.73 -7.79 -18.20
C GLY A 296 31.45 -7.15 -18.76
N ALA A 297 30.28 -7.48 -18.16
CA ALA A 297 29.02 -6.90 -18.56
C ALA A 297 28.78 -5.55 -17.86
N ASP A 298 28.08 -4.67 -18.54
CA ASP A 298 27.64 -3.41 -17.96
C ASP A 298 26.37 -3.60 -17.12
N ASP A 299 26.46 -3.29 -15.84
CA ASP A 299 25.32 -3.29 -14.91
C ASP A 299 24.79 -1.87 -14.73
N PRO A 300 23.49 -1.62 -14.88
CA PRO A 300 22.91 -0.33 -14.58
C PRO A 300 22.89 -0.11 -13.08
N TYR A 301 23.57 0.93 -12.58
CA TYR A 301 23.57 1.32 -11.17
C TYR A 301 22.88 2.66 -10.91
N ARG A 302 22.65 3.38 -11.98
CA ARG A 302 22.01 4.67 -11.96
C ARG A 302 21.05 4.75 -13.14
N GLY A 303 19.77 4.76 -12.84
CA GLY A 303 18.73 4.84 -13.87
C GLY A 303 18.62 6.22 -14.51
N ALA A 304 17.86 6.30 -15.58
CA ALA A 304 17.35 7.58 -16.06
C ALA A 304 16.47 8.23 -14.99
N GLY A 305 16.50 9.56 -14.91
CA GLY A 305 15.70 10.32 -13.96
C GLY A 305 16.38 10.60 -12.62
N ILE A 306 17.66 10.27 -12.46
CA ILE A 306 18.42 10.71 -11.30
C ILE A 306 18.53 12.23 -11.32
N ILE A 307 18.18 12.87 -10.21
CA ILE A 307 18.33 14.31 -10.04
C ILE A 307 19.57 14.63 -9.20
N ASN A 308 20.30 15.68 -9.58
CA ASN A 308 21.38 16.26 -8.80
C ASN A 308 20.92 17.64 -8.32
N ARG A 309 20.53 17.71 -7.05
CA ARG A 309 19.94 18.90 -6.47
C ARG A 309 21.00 20.00 -6.27
N PRO A 310 20.69 21.26 -6.61
CA PRO A 310 21.54 22.40 -6.26
C PRO A 310 21.84 22.44 -4.75
N ALA A 311 22.98 23.01 -4.37
CA ALA A 311 23.33 23.15 -2.96
C ALA A 311 22.32 24.05 -2.22
N TYR A 312 22.16 23.84 -0.92
CA TYR A 312 21.33 24.70 -0.10
C TYR A 312 21.84 26.15 -0.15
N GLY A 313 20.96 27.08 -0.47
CA GLY A 313 21.25 28.51 -0.61
C GLY A 313 21.51 28.95 -2.07
N ASP A 314 21.67 28.03 -3.00
CA ASP A 314 21.80 28.35 -4.43
C ASP A 314 20.44 28.57 -5.11
N GLY A 315 19.37 28.18 -4.43
CA GLY A 315 18.00 28.19 -4.94
C GLY A 315 17.68 27.01 -5.86
N ASP A 316 16.40 26.88 -6.20
CA ASP A 316 15.93 25.87 -7.15
C ASP A 316 16.57 26.06 -8.53
N SER A 317 16.76 24.96 -9.28
CA SER A 317 17.30 25.05 -10.64
C SER A 317 16.41 25.88 -11.56
N LYS A 318 16.98 26.36 -12.66
CA LYS A 318 16.18 26.75 -13.83
C LYS A 318 15.41 25.52 -14.34
N PRO A 319 14.26 25.72 -15.02
CA PRO A 319 13.54 24.61 -15.61
C PRO A 319 14.43 23.81 -16.58
N VAL A 320 14.38 22.47 -16.44
CA VAL A 320 15.01 21.51 -17.33
C VAL A 320 13.91 20.94 -18.22
N THR A 321 14.08 21.00 -19.52
CA THR A 321 13.15 20.38 -20.47
C THR A 321 13.47 18.91 -20.61
N LEU A 322 12.54 18.04 -20.20
CA LEU A 322 12.55 16.61 -20.52
C LEU A 322 11.73 16.38 -21.78
N THR A 323 12.33 15.74 -22.77
CA THR A 323 11.67 15.31 -24.00
C THR A 323 11.49 13.80 -23.98
N ALA A 324 10.25 13.34 -23.98
CA ALA A 324 9.89 11.93 -24.04
C ALA A 324 9.42 11.56 -25.45
N THR A 325 9.95 10.48 -26.00
CA THR A 325 9.56 9.97 -27.33
C THR A 325 9.17 8.50 -27.20
N ALA A 326 7.95 8.15 -27.61
CA ALA A 326 7.44 6.78 -27.60
C ALA A 326 7.20 6.24 -29.01
N SER A 327 7.35 4.92 -29.15
CA SER A 327 6.99 4.15 -30.34
C SER A 327 6.39 2.81 -29.96
N TYR A 328 5.21 2.51 -30.48
CA TYR A 328 4.54 1.21 -30.26
C TYR A 328 4.77 0.30 -31.45
N ASN A 329 5.33 -0.90 -31.21
CA ASN A 329 5.61 -1.92 -32.24
C ASN A 329 6.36 -1.37 -33.47
N GLY A 330 7.28 -0.42 -33.27
CA GLY A 330 8.03 0.19 -34.37
C GLY A 330 7.26 1.17 -35.25
N GLY A 331 6.04 1.53 -34.85
CA GLY A 331 5.20 2.52 -35.54
C GLY A 331 5.71 3.97 -35.40
N GLU A 332 4.92 4.90 -35.87
CA GLU A 332 5.23 6.33 -35.83
C GLU A 332 5.54 6.82 -34.41
N LYS A 333 6.56 7.65 -34.30
CA LYS A 333 7.03 8.19 -33.03
C LYS A 333 6.15 9.36 -32.59
N VAL A 334 5.74 9.32 -31.32
CA VAL A 334 5.07 10.45 -30.64
C VAL A 334 6.04 11.08 -29.67
N THR A 335 6.14 12.39 -29.64
CA THR A 335 7.04 13.14 -28.75
C THR A 335 6.27 14.17 -27.93
N LYS A 336 6.57 14.26 -26.63
CA LYS A 336 6.04 15.24 -25.69
C LYS A 336 7.16 15.82 -24.84
N THR A 337 7.01 17.05 -24.38
CA THR A 337 7.96 17.74 -23.50
C THR A 337 7.30 18.11 -22.18
N ILE A 338 8.11 18.16 -21.12
CA ILE A 338 7.72 18.67 -19.81
C ILE A 338 8.87 19.48 -19.21
N GLU A 339 8.54 20.61 -18.59
CA GLU A 339 9.49 21.43 -17.84
C GLU A 339 9.55 20.96 -16.39
N VAL A 340 10.74 20.68 -15.90
CA VAL A 340 10.99 20.20 -14.54
C VAL A 340 11.97 21.14 -13.84
N THR A 341 11.56 21.69 -12.72
CA THR A 341 12.43 22.43 -11.80
C THR A 341 12.95 21.46 -10.74
N VAL A 342 14.25 21.39 -10.53
CA VAL A 342 14.89 20.60 -9.47
C VAL A 342 15.04 21.46 -8.22
N LYS A 343 14.49 20.99 -7.11
CA LYS A 343 14.56 21.68 -5.82
C LYS A 343 15.98 21.69 -5.27
N GLU A 344 16.40 22.79 -4.64
CA GLU A 344 17.65 22.84 -3.89
C GLU A 344 17.67 21.83 -2.75
N LYS A 345 18.86 21.42 -2.30
CA LYS A 345 19.03 20.54 -1.13
C LYS A 345 18.44 21.18 0.12
N THR A 346 17.90 20.33 0.99
CA THR A 346 17.37 20.79 2.27
C THR A 346 18.51 21.27 3.17
N ARG A 347 18.27 22.34 3.92
CA ARG A 347 19.25 22.79 4.92
C ARG A 347 19.48 21.70 5.95
N ILE A 348 20.73 21.26 6.06
CA ILE A 348 21.15 20.37 7.14
C ILE A 348 21.46 21.26 8.35
N ALA A 349 20.67 21.13 9.41
CA ALA A 349 21.00 21.75 10.68
C ALA A 349 22.30 21.16 11.23
N PRO A 350 23.15 21.93 11.94
CA PRO A 350 24.31 21.38 12.61
C PRO A 350 23.89 20.27 13.57
N ASP A 351 24.64 19.16 13.58
CA ASP A 351 24.40 18.08 14.52
C ASP A 351 24.72 18.57 15.94
N THR A 352 23.78 18.31 16.86
CA THR A 352 23.88 18.77 18.26
C THR A 352 24.19 17.64 19.23
N GLY A 353 24.30 16.41 18.73
CA GLY A 353 24.55 15.21 19.52
C GLY A 353 24.76 13.99 18.64
N TYR A 354 24.67 12.84 19.26
CA TYR A 354 24.84 11.54 18.62
C TYR A 354 23.54 10.75 18.65
N ALA A 355 23.32 9.92 17.65
CA ALA A 355 22.25 8.92 17.63
C ALA A 355 22.86 7.53 17.38
N ALA A 356 22.24 6.51 17.96
CA ALA A 356 22.59 5.11 17.76
C ALA A 356 21.33 4.31 17.51
N VAL A 357 21.42 3.35 16.61
CA VAL A 357 20.40 2.34 16.39
C VAL A 357 20.99 0.99 16.77
N THR A 358 20.27 0.23 17.57
CA THR A 358 20.74 -1.04 18.13
C THR A 358 19.66 -2.10 18.04
N PHE A 359 20.05 -3.37 18.15
CA PHE A 359 19.17 -4.48 18.51
C PHE A 359 19.63 -5.06 19.86
N GLU A 360 18.76 -5.79 20.56
CA GLU A 360 19.05 -6.20 21.94
C GLU A 360 19.63 -7.62 22.03
N SER A 361 19.02 -8.62 21.38
CA SER A 361 19.44 -10.01 21.53
C SER A 361 18.88 -10.94 20.46
N ASP A 362 19.35 -12.20 20.44
CA ASP A 362 18.88 -13.28 19.57
C ASP A 362 17.55 -13.89 20.04
N SER A 363 17.05 -13.49 21.19
CA SER A 363 15.89 -14.11 21.83
C SER A 363 14.84 -13.07 22.23
N ASN A 364 13.64 -13.53 22.55
CA ASN A 364 12.55 -12.72 23.09
C ASN A 364 12.14 -11.52 22.22
N GLY A 365 12.34 -11.63 20.90
CA GLY A 365 11.99 -10.54 19.98
C GLY A 365 12.94 -9.34 20.07
N GLY A 366 14.18 -9.54 20.51
CA GLY A 366 15.23 -8.51 20.56
C GLY A 366 15.85 -8.15 19.21
N GLU A 367 15.46 -8.83 18.12
CA GLU A 367 15.91 -8.57 16.75
C GLU A 367 15.00 -7.51 16.07
N LYS A 368 14.97 -6.33 16.67
CA LYS A 368 14.23 -5.14 16.26
C LYS A 368 15.14 -3.93 16.35
N ALA A 369 14.71 -2.77 15.88
CA ALA A 369 15.49 -1.55 16.01
C ALA A 369 15.05 -0.70 17.21
N TRP A 370 15.99 -0.35 18.06
CA TRP A 370 15.86 0.65 19.11
C TRP A 370 16.74 1.85 18.80
N VAL A 371 16.26 3.03 19.14
CA VAL A 371 17.01 4.27 18.96
C VAL A 371 17.39 4.85 20.32
N ALA A 372 18.63 5.25 20.43
CA ALA A 372 19.13 6.06 21.54
C ALA A 372 19.80 7.32 20.99
N SER A 373 19.71 8.42 21.69
CA SER A 373 20.44 9.63 21.32
C SER A 373 20.92 10.40 22.56
N THR A 374 21.92 11.22 22.35
CA THR A 374 22.43 12.14 23.40
C THR A 374 21.61 13.43 23.37
N GLU A 375 21.55 14.13 24.50
CA GLU A 375 20.91 15.45 24.61
C GLU A 375 21.87 16.59 24.25
N LYS A 376 23.17 16.30 24.25
CA LYS A 376 24.26 17.23 23.96
C LYS A 376 25.33 16.51 23.14
N ASN A 377 26.30 17.23 22.66
CA ASN A 377 27.49 16.65 22.00
C ASN A 377 28.39 15.92 22.99
N ASP A 378 27.83 14.90 23.68
CA ASP A 378 28.51 14.06 24.66
C ASP A 378 28.22 12.58 24.31
N PHE A 379 29.22 11.92 23.72
CA PHE A 379 29.12 10.54 23.24
C PHE A 379 28.82 9.50 24.35
N PHE A 380 29.03 9.85 25.62
CA PHE A 380 28.88 8.91 26.72
C PHE A 380 27.50 8.94 27.41
N THR A 381 26.59 9.83 27.00
CA THR A 381 25.31 10.05 27.68
C THR A 381 24.09 9.70 26.79
N PHE A 382 24.07 8.51 26.22
CA PHE A 382 22.92 8.03 25.42
C PHE A 382 21.71 7.77 26.33
N LYS A 383 20.56 8.20 25.84
CA LYS A 383 19.24 7.87 26.39
C LYS A 383 18.39 7.17 25.32
N THR A 384 17.75 6.08 25.70
CA THR A 384 16.79 5.40 24.82
C THR A 384 15.62 6.33 24.48
N ARG A 385 15.16 6.25 23.26
CA ARG A 385 13.99 6.97 22.75
C ARG A 385 12.76 6.05 22.71
N ASN A 386 11.64 6.58 22.28
CA ASN A 386 10.38 5.85 22.17
C ASN A 386 9.97 5.14 23.48
N ASN A 387 10.23 5.79 24.63
CA ASN A 387 9.95 5.21 25.95
C ASN A 387 10.59 3.81 26.16
N GLY A 388 11.75 3.57 25.55
CA GLY A 388 12.43 2.27 25.62
C GLY A 388 11.81 1.18 24.76
N GLN A 389 10.85 1.51 23.89
CA GLN A 389 10.26 0.56 22.94
C GLN A 389 10.99 0.60 21.60
N ALA A 390 10.98 -0.51 20.86
CA ALA A 390 11.49 -0.56 19.51
C ALA A 390 10.77 0.47 18.62
N VAL A 391 11.53 1.14 17.74
CA VAL A 391 11.00 2.08 16.74
C VAL A 391 10.65 1.38 15.44
N LEU A 392 11.22 0.19 15.20
CA LEU A 392 11.01 -0.56 13.98
C LEU A 392 11.03 -2.07 14.27
N THR A 393 10.07 -2.77 13.70
CA THR A 393 9.99 -4.24 13.70
C THR A 393 9.86 -4.70 12.26
N ASN A 394 10.63 -5.73 11.86
CA ASN A 394 10.44 -6.35 10.56
C ASN A 394 9.17 -7.23 10.59
N ASP A 395 8.24 -6.94 9.71
CA ASP A 395 6.95 -7.62 9.54
C ASP A 395 6.92 -8.58 8.34
N ALA A 396 8.06 -8.73 7.66
CA ALA A 396 8.22 -9.54 6.45
C ALA A 396 9.46 -10.45 6.55
N ASP A 397 9.67 -11.28 5.53
CA ASP A 397 10.84 -12.14 5.33
C ASP A 397 11.16 -13.00 6.57
N THR A 398 12.35 -12.86 7.20
CA THR A 398 12.67 -13.63 8.41
C THR A 398 11.98 -13.10 9.66
N GLY A 399 11.53 -11.85 9.64
CA GLY A 399 10.94 -11.17 10.79
C GLY A 399 11.95 -10.66 11.82
N GLY A 400 13.22 -10.57 11.47
CA GLY A 400 14.28 -10.03 12.34
C GLY A 400 15.09 -8.92 11.67
N LEU A 401 15.60 -7.99 12.47
CA LEU A 401 16.51 -6.94 12.06
C LEU A 401 17.78 -7.01 12.91
N ARG A 402 18.94 -7.13 12.25
CA ARG A 402 20.24 -7.18 12.89
C ARG A 402 21.24 -6.29 12.18
N ASP A 403 22.36 -6.02 12.86
CA ASP A 403 23.53 -5.32 12.31
C ASP A 403 23.13 -4.05 11.55
N MET A 404 22.30 -3.22 12.18
CA MET A 404 21.73 -2.04 11.56
C MET A 404 22.78 -0.96 11.36
N PHE A 405 22.85 -0.46 10.13
CA PHE A 405 23.67 0.68 9.76
C PHE A 405 22.76 1.85 9.37
N VAL A 406 23.01 3.02 9.97
CA VAL A 406 22.25 4.23 9.67
C VAL A 406 23.17 5.26 9.01
N LEU A 407 22.72 5.84 7.92
CA LEU A 407 23.42 6.92 7.24
C LEU A 407 22.43 8.03 6.86
N ARG A 408 22.93 9.27 6.84
CA ARG A 408 22.19 10.39 6.25
C ARG A 408 22.25 10.26 4.72
N SER A 409 21.15 10.55 4.04
CA SER A 409 21.14 10.61 2.58
C SER A 409 22.16 11.62 2.05
N HIS A 410 22.69 11.37 0.85
CA HIS A 410 23.58 12.33 0.19
C HIS A 410 22.90 13.70 -0.02
N GLU A 411 21.58 13.70 -0.23
CA GLU A 411 20.78 14.92 -0.37
C GLU A 411 20.51 15.63 0.97
N GLY A 412 20.81 14.97 2.11
CA GLY A 412 20.70 15.55 3.45
C GLY A 412 19.28 15.64 4.01
N ASP A 413 18.29 15.15 3.30
CA ASP A 413 16.86 15.31 3.59
C ASP A 413 16.25 14.18 4.41
N LYS A 414 16.93 13.03 4.49
CA LYS A 414 16.46 11.84 5.21
C LYS A 414 17.61 10.98 5.69
N TYR A 415 17.28 9.96 6.45
CA TYR A 415 18.18 8.89 6.87
C TYR A 415 17.76 7.58 6.23
N TYR A 416 18.74 6.73 5.92
CA TYR A 416 18.53 5.34 5.56
C TYR A 416 18.97 4.45 6.71
N LEU A 417 18.23 3.39 6.97
CA LEU A 417 18.60 2.29 7.84
C LEU A 417 18.71 1.04 6.96
N ILE A 418 19.89 0.43 6.96
CA ILE A 418 20.15 -0.82 6.26
C ILE A 418 20.40 -1.88 7.32
N ALA A 419 19.78 -3.07 7.18
CA ALA A 419 19.89 -4.12 8.18
C ALA A 419 19.98 -5.50 7.54
N THR A 420 20.59 -6.42 8.28
CA THR A 420 20.54 -7.85 8.00
C THR A 420 19.11 -8.37 8.24
N ASP A 421 18.53 -9.02 7.24
CA ASP A 421 17.31 -9.80 7.38
C ASP A 421 17.63 -11.15 8.02
N LEU A 422 17.61 -11.18 9.35
CA LEU A 422 17.97 -12.37 10.13
C LEU A 422 17.19 -12.43 11.43
N LYS A 423 16.52 -13.56 11.64
CA LYS A 423 15.95 -13.96 12.91
C LYS A 423 16.59 -15.29 13.31
N VAL A 424 17.50 -15.25 14.26
CA VAL A 424 18.29 -16.44 14.66
C VAL A 424 17.42 -17.58 15.14
N SER A 425 16.36 -17.29 15.88
CA SER A 425 15.43 -18.29 16.39
C SER A 425 14.67 -19.07 15.32
N SER A 426 14.63 -18.58 14.06
CA SER A 426 13.92 -19.24 12.96
C SER A 426 14.59 -20.52 12.48
N MET A 427 15.92 -20.50 12.29
CA MET A 427 16.70 -21.63 11.74
C MET A 427 18.01 -21.90 12.49
N GLY A 428 18.37 -21.07 13.46
CA GLY A 428 19.67 -21.11 14.14
C GLY A 428 20.84 -20.61 13.28
N TRP A 429 21.99 -20.38 13.91
CA TRP A 429 23.17 -19.75 13.31
C TRP A 429 23.71 -20.52 12.09
N SER A 430 23.82 -21.84 12.17
CA SER A 430 24.43 -22.64 11.11
C SER A 430 23.59 -22.65 9.84
N GLN A 431 22.28 -22.82 9.97
CA GLN A 431 21.37 -22.86 8.82
C GLN A 431 21.22 -21.49 8.17
N ASN A 432 21.20 -20.43 8.96
CA ASN A 432 21.14 -19.07 8.42
C ASN A 432 22.39 -18.67 7.63
N GLN A 433 23.51 -19.36 7.78
CA GLN A 433 24.72 -19.15 6.96
C GLN A 433 24.68 -19.89 5.61
N VAL A 434 23.80 -20.88 5.45
CA VAL A 434 23.66 -21.69 4.24
C VAL A 434 22.38 -21.35 3.50
N ASN A 435 21.28 -21.30 4.23
CA ASN A 435 19.93 -21.06 3.71
C ASN A 435 19.34 -19.74 4.18
N GLY A 436 20.17 -18.80 4.62
CA GLY A 436 19.76 -17.49 5.08
C GLY A 436 19.20 -16.59 3.98
N SER A 437 18.75 -15.44 4.39
CA SER A 437 18.23 -14.42 3.48
C SER A 437 19.32 -13.87 2.57
N ARG A 438 18.96 -13.63 1.31
CA ARG A 438 19.78 -12.94 0.32
C ARG A 438 19.37 -11.48 0.15
N LYS A 439 18.51 -11.02 1.04
CA LYS A 439 17.97 -9.68 1.07
C LYS A 439 18.70 -8.81 2.10
N VAL A 440 18.56 -7.53 1.91
CA VAL A 440 18.80 -6.51 2.94
C VAL A 440 17.48 -5.80 3.21
N GLU A 441 17.23 -5.49 4.46
CA GLU A 441 16.14 -4.62 4.85
C GLU A 441 16.60 -3.17 4.73
N VAL A 442 15.86 -2.35 3.98
CA VAL A 442 16.18 -0.93 3.84
C VAL A 442 14.96 -0.07 4.11
N TYR A 443 15.15 0.86 5.03
CA TYR A 443 14.12 1.81 5.44
C TYR A 443 14.65 3.23 5.32
N GLU A 444 13.72 4.17 5.15
CA GLU A 444 14.01 5.60 5.18
C GLU A 444 13.17 6.31 6.24
N SER A 445 13.73 7.40 6.78
CA SER A 445 13.09 8.24 7.80
C SER A 445 13.62 9.67 7.75
N THR A 446 12.80 10.64 8.10
CA THR A 446 13.21 12.04 8.29
C THR A 446 13.55 12.38 9.74
N ASP A 447 13.23 11.50 10.69
CA ASP A 447 13.34 11.77 12.15
C ASP A 447 14.00 10.62 12.94
N MET A 448 14.41 9.52 12.28
CA MET A 448 14.95 8.29 12.88
C MET A 448 13.97 7.55 13.81
N MET A 449 12.73 7.99 13.92
CA MET A 449 11.71 7.39 14.77
C MET A 449 10.61 6.70 13.96
N ASN A 450 10.24 7.29 12.83
CA ASN A 450 9.23 6.76 11.91
C ASN A 450 9.93 6.29 10.64
N TRP A 451 9.85 4.99 10.38
CA TRP A 451 10.56 4.32 9.29
C TRP A 451 9.60 3.71 8.29
N THR A 452 9.88 3.87 7.00
CA THR A 452 9.16 3.24 5.89
C THR A 452 10.13 2.52 4.97
N ARG A 453 9.72 1.39 4.36
CA ARG A 453 10.55 0.66 3.40
C ARG A 453 10.77 1.48 2.14
N THR A 454 11.98 1.44 1.60
CA THR A 454 12.33 2.16 0.35
C THR A 454 11.63 1.58 -0.87
N ASN A 455 11.30 0.30 -0.88
CA ASN A 455 10.64 -0.41 -1.98
C ASN A 455 9.11 -0.53 -1.81
N GLY A 456 8.54 0.21 -0.87
CA GLY A 456 7.11 0.19 -0.55
C GLY A 456 6.72 -0.83 0.53
N ASP A 457 5.57 -0.59 1.16
CA ASP A 457 5.07 -1.42 2.25
C ASP A 457 4.66 -2.82 1.77
N GLY A 458 4.95 -3.83 2.58
CA GLY A 458 4.52 -5.21 2.38
C GLY A 458 5.37 -6.06 1.43
N ASN A 459 6.39 -5.49 0.79
CA ASN A 459 7.26 -6.21 -0.16
C ASN A 459 8.48 -6.89 0.49
N GLY A 460 8.72 -6.66 1.79
CA GLY A 460 9.91 -7.15 2.49
C GLY A 460 11.20 -6.49 2.03
N GLY A 461 12.35 -7.11 2.35
CA GLY A 461 13.66 -6.64 1.98
C GLY A 461 13.98 -6.80 0.48
N ILE A 462 15.06 -6.16 0.05
CA ILE A 462 15.51 -6.16 -1.33
C ILE A 462 16.56 -7.24 -1.54
N THR A 463 16.36 -8.11 -2.52
CA THR A 463 17.36 -9.12 -2.90
C THR A 463 18.53 -8.44 -3.60
N ILE A 464 19.70 -8.46 -2.96
CA ILE A 464 20.93 -7.89 -3.49
C ILE A 464 22.04 -8.92 -3.72
N ASN A 465 21.79 -10.18 -3.44
CA ASN A 465 22.78 -11.24 -3.55
C ASN A 465 22.35 -12.32 -4.56
N THR A 466 23.34 -13.03 -5.09
CA THR A 466 23.14 -14.06 -6.13
C THR A 466 22.43 -15.31 -5.57
N PRO A 467 21.76 -16.12 -6.41
CA PRO A 467 21.06 -17.33 -5.99
C PRO A 467 21.94 -18.32 -5.24
N ASN A 468 23.22 -18.43 -5.59
CA ASN A 468 24.20 -19.30 -4.94
C ASN A 468 24.83 -18.72 -3.67
N ALA A 469 24.30 -17.62 -3.12
CA ALA A 469 24.73 -17.07 -1.84
C ALA A 469 23.94 -17.66 -0.68
N GLY A 470 24.63 -17.98 0.42
CA GLY A 470 24.00 -18.56 1.60
C GLY A 470 23.45 -17.55 2.59
N MET A 471 23.94 -16.33 2.53
CA MET A 471 23.52 -15.24 3.44
C MET A 471 23.92 -13.88 2.90
N THR A 472 23.32 -12.81 3.45
CA THR A 472 23.69 -11.41 3.23
C THR A 472 23.69 -10.72 4.58
N TRP A 473 24.89 -10.59 5.21
CA TRP A 473 25.01 -10.16 6.60
C TRP A 473 25.81 -8.88 6.76
N ALA A 474 25.47 -8.14 7.80
CA ALA A 474 26.12 -6.89 8.22
C ALA A 474 26.31 -5.91 7.06
N PRO A 475 25.24 -5.49 6.39
CA PRO A 475 25.33 -4.53 5.31
C PRO A 475 25.65 -3.15 5.85
N GLU A 476 26.64 -2.47 5.24
CA GLU A 476 26.89 -1.05 5.40
C GLU A 476 26.96 -0.37 4.04
N ALA A 477 26.86 0.94 4.01
CA ALA A 477 26.95 1.73 2.79
C ALA A 477 27.86 2.93 2.94
N TYR A 478 28.53 3.29 1.85
CA TYR A 478 29.33 4.49 1.77
C TYR A 478 29.04 5.20 0.46
N TRP A 479 28.85 6.53 0.50
CA TRP A 479 28.71 7.34 -0.69
C TRP A 479 30.05 7.50 -1.40
N ASP A 480 30.09 7.23 -2.71
CA ASP A 480 31.24 7.42 -3.57
C ASP A 480 30.96 8.60 -4.52
N ASP A 481 31.76 9.66 -4.37
CA ASP A 481 31.58 10.87 -5.17
C ASP A 481 31.89 10.64 -6.67
N ASP A 482 32.82 9.74 -6.97
CA ASP A 482 33.21 9.45 -8.35
C ASP A 482 32.13 8.64 -9.07
N LEU A 483 31.46 7.73 -8.36
CA LEU A 483 30.33 6.96 -8.87
C LEU A 483 29.00 7.75 -8.79
N ASN A 484 28.94 8.81 -7.98
CA ASN A 484 27.70 9.50 -7.63
C ASN A 484 26.62 8.50 -7.17
N ALA A 485 27.00 7.55 -6.34
CA ALA A 485 26.16 6.46 -5.86
C ALA A 485 26.67 5.90 -4.52
N TYR A 486 25.84 5.11 -3.87
CA TYR A 486 26.24 4.35 -2.69
C TYR A 486 26.86 3.02 -3.09
N VAL A 487 27.96 2.66 -2.47
CA VAL A 487 28.53 1.31 -2.47
C VAL A 487 28.06 0.63 -1.20
N VAL A 488 27.22 -0.38 -1.37
CA VAL A 488 26.68 -1.20 -0.27
C VAL A 488 27.50 -2.48 -0.21
N PHE A 489 28.16 -2.73 0.90
CA PHE A 489 29.01 -3.90 1.09
C PHE A 489 28.47 -4.77 2.22
N PHE A 490 28.63 -6.07 2.08
CA PHE A 490 28.05 -7.08 2.99
C PHE A 490 28.84 -8.38 2.92
N SER A 491 28.66 -9.20 3.94
CA SER A 491 29.32 -10.50 4.04
C SER A 491 28.42 -11.61 3.51
N SER A 492 29.01 -12.56 2.79
CA SER A 492 28.30 -13.69 2.20
C SER A 492 29.13 -14.95 2.18
N ARG A 493 28.50 -16.11 2.46
CA ARG A 493 29.04 -17.42 2.12
C ARG A 493 28.57 -17.82 0.74
N MET A 494 29.49 -18.36 -0.07
CA MET A 494 29.19 -18.69 -1.46
C MET A 494 29.20 -20.19 -1.69
N PHE A 495 28.38 -20.62 -2.64
CA PHE A 495 28.25 -22.00 -3.09
C PHE A 495 28.55 -22.07 -4.58
N THR A 496 28.90 -23.26 -5.07
CA THR A 496 29.23 -23.48 -6.49
C THR A 496 27.98 -23.46 -7.37
N ASP A 497 26.82 -23.62 -6.80
CA ASP A 497 25.54 -23.70 -7.50
C ASP A 497 24.38 -23.13 -6.64
N ASP A 498 23.26 -22.88 -7.29
CA ASP A 498 22.07 -22.29 -6.69
C ASP A 498 21.34 -23.21 -5.70
N THR A 499 21.66 -24.51 -5.67
CA THR A 499 21.12 -25.45 -4.69
C THR A 499 21.76 -25.30 -3.32
N ARG A 500 22.90 -24.60 -3.25
CA ARG A 500 23.68 -24.32 -2.04
C ARG A 500 24.09 -25.55 -1.26
N THR A 501 24.35 -26.64 -1.99
CA THR A 501 24.79 -27.92 -1.41
C THR A 501 26.30 -28.05 -1.36
N THR A 502 27.00 -27.45 -2.30
CA THR A 502 28.45 -27.51 -2.41
C THR A 502 29.07 -26.15 -2.13
N PRO A 503 29.65 -25.91 -0.94
CA PRO A 503 30.27 -24.64 -0.62
C PRO A 503 31.52 -24.38 -1.46
N VAL A 504 31.78 -23.11 -1.78
CA VAL A 504 33.05 -22.67 -2.32
C VAL A 504 34.13 -22.96 -1.28
N LYS A 505 35.11 -23.76 -1.65
CA LYS A 505 36.22 -24.17 -0.78
C LYS A 505 37.38 -23.23 -0.95
N ASN A 506 38.08 -23.01 0.16
CA ASN A 506 39.37 -22.38 0.13
C ASN A 506 40.49 -23.42 0.02
N ASP A 507 41.32 -23.30 -0.98
CA ASP A 507 42.47 -24.16 -1.22
C ASP A 507 43.53 -24.09 -0.09
N LYS A 508 43.54 -23.00 0.68
CA LYS A 508 44.52 -22.77 1.76
C LYS A 508 44.14 -23.39 3.09
N THR A 509 42.86 -23.51 3.41
CA THR A 509 42.41 -23.97 4.71
C THR A 509 41.76 -25.33 4.71
N GLY A 510 41.39 -25.86 3.55
CA GLY A 510 40.59 -27.10 3.40
C GLY A 510 39.19 -27.00 4.00
N ASN A 511 38.79 -25.85 4.52
CA ASN A 511 37.48 -25.59 5.12
C ASN A 511 36.39 -25.51 4.05
N SER A 512 35.26 -26.08 4.38
CA SER A 512 34.17 -26.30 3.44
C SER A 512 33.37 -25.03 3.08
N SER A 513 33.44 -23.97 3.86
CA SER A 513 32.85 -22.68 3.49
C SER A 513 33.41 -21.55 4.37
N TYR A 514 33.46 -20.37 3.82
CA TYR A 514 33.92 -19.16 4.50
C TYR A 514 33.16 -17.95 4.00
N ALA A 515 33.12 -16.88 4.78
CA ALA A 515 32.46 -15.64 4.39
C ALA A 515 33.44 -14.74 3.61
N GLN A 516 32.99 -14.26 2.48
CA GLN A 516 33.60 -13.24 1.64
C GLN A 516 32.89 -11.91 1.84
N VAL A 517 33.56 -10.80 1.56
CA VAL A 517 32.89 -9.50 1.50
C VAL A 517 32.62 -9.14 0.05
N ARG A 518 31.36 -8.82 -0.23
CA ARG A 518 30.87 -8.44 -1.55
C ARG A 518 30.33 -7.02 -1.50
N TYR A 519 30.12 -6.39 -2.65
CA TYR A 519 29.45 -5.10 -2.75
C TYR A 519 28.51 -5.05 -3.93
N ALA A 520 27.48 -4.22 -3.83
CA ALA A 520 26.61 -3.79 -4.90
C ALA A 520 26.52 -2.26 -4.89
N ILE A 521 26.16 -1.67 -6.03
CA ILE A 521 26.04 -0.22 -6.19
C ILE A 521 24.57 0.13 -6.32
N THR A 522 24.15 1.19 -5.65
CA THR A 522 22.80 1.74 -5.73
C THR A 522 22.82 3.26 -5.66
N ARG A 523 21.84 3.91 -6.29
CA ARG A 523 21.63 5.35 -6.16
C ARG A 523 20.43 5.69 -5.26
N ASP A 524 19.50 4.76 -5.12
CA ASP A 524 18.17 4.98 -4.54
C ASP A 524 17.77 3.96 -3.45
N PHE A 525 18.63 2.99 -3.16
CA PHE A 525 18.34 1.87 -2.25
C PHE A 525 17.10 1.04 -2.63
N VAL A 526 16.75 1.04 -3.92
CA VAL A 526 15.71 0.21 -4.52
C VAL A 526 16.31 -0.64 -5.63
N ASN A 527 17.10 -0.01 -6.48
CA ASN A 527 17.78 -0.64 -7.61
C ASN A 527 19.26 -0.84 -7.29
N PHE A 528 19.74 -2.08 -7.45
CA PHE A 528 21.11 -2.46 -7.16
C PHE A 528 21.74 -3.14 -8.36
N THR A 529 23.04 -2.94 -8.55
CA THR A 529 23.82 -3.76 -9.50
C THR A 529 23.92 -5.19 -8.99
N GLU A 530 24.28 -6.11 -9.87
CA GLU A 530 24.74 -7.44 -9.46
C GLU A 530 25.93 -7.32 -8.49
N PRO A 531 25.97 -8.13 -7.42
CA PRO A 531 27.02 -8.02 -6.41
C PRO A 531 28.34 -8.54 -6.92
N GLN A 532 29.39 -7.80 -6.66
CA GLN A 532 30.76 -8.10 -7.02
C GLN A 532 31.60 -8.48 -5.81
N MET A 533 32.69 -9.21 -6.04
CA MET A 533 33.67 -9.53 -5.04
C MET A 533 34.42 -8.25 -4.61
N TRP A 534 34.44 -7.98 -3.29
CA TRP A 534 35.22 -6.88 -2.71
C TRP A 534 36.44 -7.37 -1.94
N GLN A 535 36.27 -8.45 -1.15
CA GLN A 535 37.37 -9.09 -0.44
C GLN A 535 37.17 -10.61 -0.38
N ASP A 536 38.12 -11.33 -0.93
CA ASP A 536 38.27 -12.77 -0.75
C ASP A 536 39.71 -13.08 -0.30
N THR A 537 39.86 -13.47 0.93
CA THR A 537 41.17 -13.83 1.52
C THR A 537 41.33 -15.33 1.67
N GLY A 538 40.28 -16.10 1.35
CA GLY A 538 40.21 -17.52 1.66
C GLY A 538 39.90 -17.82 3.14
N TYR A 539 39.67 -16.81 3.95
CA TYR A 539 39.28 -16.90 5.37
C TYR A 539 38.01 -16.10 5.60
N SER A 540 37.20 -16.51 6.58
CA SER A 540 35.95 -15.81 6.88
C SER A 540 36.20 -14.35 7.28
N ARG A 541 35.61 -13.46 6.51
CA ARG A 541 35.61 -12.01 6.73
C ARG A 541 34.17 -11.52 6.82
N ILE A 542 33.84 -10.82 7.91
CA ILE A 542 32.51 -10.23 8.15
C ILE A 542 32.64 -8.83 8.77
N ASP A 543 31.53 -8.15 8.90
CA ASP A 543 31.39 -6.88 9.65
C ASP A 543 32.41 -5.83 9.17
N SER A 544 32.35 -5.50 7.88
CA SER A 544 33.23 -4.46 7.30
C SER A 544 32.63 -3.08 7.51
N THR A 545 33.48 -2.11 7.86
CA THR A 545 33.13 -0.69 7.90
C THR A 545 34.19 0.16 7.19
N VAL A 546 33.79 1.33 6.67
CA VAL A 546 34.64 2.20 5.87
C VAL A 546 34.64 3.62 6.37
N ARG A 547 35.84 4.27 6.29
CA ARG A 547 35.99 5.71 6.49
C ARG A 547 36.95 6.30 5.48
N LYS A 548 36.58 7.42 4.85
CA LYS A 548 37.47 8.21 3.98
C LYS A 548 38.25 9.23 4.79
N ILE A 549 39.56 9.18 4.75
CA ILE A 549 40.45 10.09 5.47
C ILE A 549 41.65 10.45 4.56
N GLY A 550 41.87 11.73 4.34
CA GLY A 550 43.03 12.20 3.57
C GLY A 550 43.09 11.67 2.14
N GLY A 551 41.93 11.48 1.48
CA GLY A 551 41.83 10.97 0.12
C GLY A 551 41.94 9.45 -0.02
N TYR A 552 42.00 8.72 1.10
CA TYR A 552 41.98 7.27 1.12
C TYR A 552 40.74 6.74 1.83
N TYR A 553 40.19 5.64 1.34
CA TYR A 553 39.19 4.82 1.98
C TYR A 553 39.91 3.80 2.88
N TYR A 554 39.61 3.83 4.16
CA TYR A 554 40.10 2.87 5.15
C TYR A 554 38.99 1.89 5.44
N ARG A 555 39.23 0.60 5.20
CA ARG A 555 38.31 -0.49 5.48
C ARG A 555 38.77 -1.26 6.69
N PHE A 556 37.87 -1.42 7.66
CA PHE A 556 38.04 -2.27 8.83
C PHE A 556 37.16 -3.50 8.63
N THR A 557 37.74 -4.69 8.72
CA THR A 557 37.00 -5.94 8.51
C THR A 557 37.34 -6.93 9.60
N LYS A 558 36.33 -7.54 10.20
CA LYS A 558 36.49 -8.55 11.23
C LYS A 558 36.90 -9.89 10.65
N ASN A 559 37.93 -10.49 11.22
CA ASN A 559 38.27 -11.88 11.02
C ASN A 559 37.33 -12.76 11.85
N GLU A 560 36.54 -13.60 11.19
CA GLU A 560 35.63 -14.54 11.87
C GLU A 560 36.15 -15.99 11.84
N GLN A 561 37.38 -16.18 11.35
CA GLN A 561 38.00 -17.50 11.30
C GLN A 561 38.30 -17.99 12.72
N GLY A 562 37.76 -19.13 13.08
CA GLY A 562 38.16 -19.88 14.29
C GLY A 562 39.36 -20.78 13.96
N GLY A 563 40.28 -20.98 14.90
CA GLY A 563 41.39 -21.92 14.72
C GLY A 563 42.45 -21.82 15.85
N ALA A 564 43.42 -22.75 15.84
CA ALA A 564 44.47 -22.83 16.83
C ALA A 564 45.45 -21.65 16.71
N ALA A 565 46.01 -21.25 17.84
CA ALA A 565 46.89 -20.09 17.96
C ALA A 565 48.19 -20.25 17.13
N GLY A 566 48.60 -19.20 16.45
CA GLY A 566 49.90 -19.13 15.77
C GLY A 566 50.02 -18.11 14.67
N ASP A 567 48.95 -17.87 13.92
CA ASP A 567 48.98 -16.90 12.83
C ASP A 567 47.76 -15.95 12.97
N TYR A 568 48.04 -14.68 13.30
CA TYR A 568 47.01 -13.67 13.48
C TYR A 568 46.21 -13.38 12.18
N ILE A 569 46.69 -13.82 11.02
CA ILE A 569 45.98 -13.73 9.73
C ILE A 569 44.90 -14.82 9.65
N THR A 570 45.14 -15.96 10.26
CA THR A 570 44.32 -17.17 10.17
C THR A 570 43.51 -17.48 11.40
N THR A 571 43.89 -16.95 12.56
CA THR A 571 43.33 -17.31 13.87
C THR A 571 42.85 -16.11 14.66
N GLY A 572 41.74 -16.35 15.40
CA GLY A 572 41.21 -15.37 16.35
C GLY A 572 40.33 -14.28 15.67
N LYS A 573 39.53 -13.63 16.51
CA LYS A 573 38.63 -12.55 16.09
C LYS A 573 39.39 -11.21 16.20
N SER A 574 40.11 -10.87 15.13
CA SER A 574 40.89 -9.64 14.98
C SER A 574 40.27 -8.71 13.96
N ILE A 575 40.66 -7.46 13.95
CA ILE A 575 40.26 -6.46 12.97
C ILE A 575 41.40 -6.24 12.01
N PHE A 576 41.13 -6.37 10.71
CA PHE A 576 42.05 -6.00 9.65
C PHE A 576 41.76 -4.57 9.21
N LEU A 577 42.81 -3.82 9.00
CA LEU A 577 42.76 -2.48 8.43
C LEU A 577 43.43 -2.49 7.05
N GLU A 578 42.72 -2.02 6.07
CA GLU A 578 43.18 -1.88 4.68
C GLU A 578 42.87 -0.48 4.18
N ARG A 579 43.59 0.01 3.19
CA ARG A 579 43.29 1.29 2.57
C ARG A 579 43.40 1.24 1.05
N SER A 580 42.58 2.04 0.38
CA SER A 580 42.62 2.23 -1.09
C SER A 580 42.26 3.67 -1.43
N LYS A 581 42.67 4.15 -2.60
CA LYS A 581 42.20 5.40 -3.19
C LYS A 581 40.83 5.24 -3.89
N VAL A 582 40.45 4.02 -4.21
CA VAL A 582 39.18 3.68 -4.88
C VAL A 582 38.39 2.78 -3.95
N LEU A 583 37.14 3.17 -3.68
CA LEU A 583 36.28 2.45 -2.72
C LEU A 583 36.01 1.01 -3.17
N THR A 584 35.72 0.81 -4.44
CA THR A 584 35.38 -0.49 -5.03
C THR A 584 36.59 -1.33 -5.45
N ALA A 585 37.82 -0.85 -5.23
CA ALA A 585 39.00 -1.63 -5.60
C ALA A 585 39.02 -2.96 -4.83
N PRO A 586 39.17 -4.10 -5.52
CA PRO A 586 39.50 -5.33 -4.85
C PRO A 586 40.84 -5.12 -4.13
N VAL A 587 40.90 -5.48 -2.88
CA VAL A 587 42.10 -5.18 -2.09
C VAL A 587 43.27 -6.00 -2.59
N SER A 588 44.24 -5.30 -3.15
CA SER A 588 45.61 -5.76 -3.22
C SER A 588 46.48 -4.70 -2.53
N TYR A 589 46.96 -5.04 -1.35
CA TYR A 589 48.19 -4.51 -0.74
C TYR A 589 48.18 -3.12 -0.12
N THR A 590 47.80 -3.05 1.14
CA THR A 590 48.70 -2.62 2.24
C THR A 590 48.12 -3.11 3.57
N HIS A 591 48.64 -4.19 4.10
CA HIS A 591 48.36 -4.61 5.47
C HIS A 591 48.94 -3.57 6.40
N LEU A 592 48.09 -2.70 6.97
CA LEU A 592 48.40 -2.01 8.18
C LEU A 592 47.86 -2.90 9.31
N THR A 593 48.69 -3.76 9.83
CA THR A 593 48.37 -4.44 11.08
C THR A 593 48.41 -3.38 12.19
N LEU A 594 47.25 -3.09 12.77
CA LEU A 594 47.25 -2.42 14.07
C LEU A 594 47.94 -3.36 15.07
N PRO A 595 48.97 -2.91 15.81
CA PRO A 595 49.59 -3.75 16.81
C PRO A 595 48.52 -4.10 17.86
N THR A 596 48.16 -5.38 17.93
CA THR A 596 47.22 -5.93 18.92
C THR A 596 47.79 -6.01 20.34
N ASN A 597 48.77 -5.19 20.68
CA ASN A 597 49.38 -5.11 22.01
C ASN A 597 48.88 -3.92 22.83
N SER A 598 47.58 -3.70 22.85
CA SER A 598 46.99 -2.92 23.94
C SER A 598 45.96 -3.78 24.65
N ARG A 599 46.39 -4.44 25.73
CA ARG A 599 45.47 -4.84 26.79
C ARG A 599 44.81 -3.56 27.29
N VAL A 600 43.55 -3.41 27.01
CA VAL A 600 42.69 -2.52 27.77
C VAL A 600 42.05 -3.34 28.87
#